data_9b0a64d92a87e78f0016247ad5e9b22c
#
_entry.id   9b0a64d92a87e78f0016247ad5e9b22c
#
_cell.length_a   1.000
_cell.length_b   1.000
_cell.length_c   1.000
_cell.angle_alpha   90.00
_cell.angle_beta   90.00
_cell.angle_gamma   90.00
#
_symmetry.space_group_name_H-M   'P 1'
#
loop_
_entity.id
_entity.type
_entity.pdbx_description
1 polymer ?
#
loop_
_entity_poly.entity_id
_entity_poly.type
_entity_poly.pdbx_seq_one_letter_code
_entity_poly.pdbx_strand_id
1 'polypeptide(L)'
;MLLGAFYDLGVPKKVIEQPLIDLGLKDLYQLDFKESKSCSIRGIKTKVENIDCSPIKRTWKSIKELILNGHLEDKLKTIIYGVFESLAIAEGKVHGIKSDDVHFHEIGAIDSLVDIIGVCAALNYLNPKRVYCNEPTLGKGFVQTEHGKLSVPAPAVIELVRQKNIKFLSDWNSIEGELSTPTGIALLANLVDYLEPPSKYSINSYGVGIGLSLIHI
;
A
#
# COMPACT_ATOMS: atom_id res chain seq x y z
N MET A 1 -2.81 -7.29 0.62
CA MET A 1 -3.72 -7.71 -0.50
C MET A 1 -3.07 -7.55 -1.88
N LEU A 2 -2.63 -6.37 -2.28
CA LEU A 2 -2.04 -6.12 -3.60
C LEU A 2 -0.85 -7.04 -3.91
N LEU A 3 0.08 -7.26 -2.97
CA LEU A 3 1.19 -8.21 -3.16
C LEU A 3 0.70 -9.63 -3.48
N GLY A 4 -0.34 -10.10 -2.78
CA GLY A 4 -0.93 -11.39 -3.06
C GLY A 4 -1.54 -11.48 -4.46
N ALA A 5 -2.22 -10.41 -4.91
CA ALA A 5 -2.77 -10.35 -6.26
C ALA A 5 -1.67 -10.34 -7.34
N PHE A 6 -0.59 -9.59 -7.15
CA PHE A 6 0.56 -9.60 -8.06
C PHE A 6 1.25 -10.97 -8.11
N TYR A 7 1.44 -11.60 -6.95
CA TYR A 7 2.01 -12.94 -6.90
C TYR A 7 1.12 -13.97 -7.62
N ASP A 8 -0.19 -13.91 -7.39
CA ASP A 8 -1.17 -14.78 -8.07
C ASP A 8 -1.23 -14.54 -9.58
N LEU A 9 -1.02 -13.30 -10.03
CA LEU A 9 -0.91 -12.93 -11.43
C LEU A 9 0.36 -13.49 -12.10
N GLY A 10 1.31 -14.01 -11.32
CA GLY A 10 2.55 -14.62 -11.82
C GLY A 10 3.80 -13.76 -11.63
N VAL A 11 3.73 -12.64 -10.89
CA VAL A 11 4.95 -11.88 -10.54
C VAL A 11 5.80 -12.72 -9.59
N PRO A 12 7.07 -13.01 -9.95
CA PRO A 12 7.93 -13.83 -9.11
C PRO A 12 8.20 -13.17 -7.73
N LYS A 13 8.19 -13.96 -6.67
CA LYS A 13 8.53 -13.48 -5.30
C LYS A 13 9.86 -12.71 -5.28
N LYS A 14 10.86 -13.19 -6.02
CA LYS A 14 12.18 -12.54 -6.14
C LYS A 14 12.08 -11.09 -6.63
N VAL A 15 11.16 -10.78 -7.54
CA VAL A 15 10.95 -9.41 -8.05
C VAL A 15 10.45 -8.50 -6.94
N ILE A 16 9.56 -9.02 -6.09
CA ILE A 16 8.99 -8.29 -4.95
C ILE A 16 10.07 -8.03 -3.88
N GLU A 17 10.91 -9.03 -3.59
CA GLU A 17 11.89 -8.97 -2.50
C GLU A 17 13.20 -8.28 -2.89
N GLN A 18 13.60 -8.30 -4.18
CA GLN A 18 14.91 -7.78 -4.58
C GLN A 18 15.15 -6.32 -4.15
N PRO A 19 14.21 -5.37 -4.38
CA PRO A 19 14.42 -3.99 -3.93
C PRO A 19 14.54 -3.85 -2.41
N LEU A 20 13.87 -4.69 -1.64
CA LEU A 20 13.98 -4.72 -0.18
C LEU A 20 15.38 -5.20 0.27
N ILE A 21 15.94 -6.19 -0.47
CA ILE A 21 17.31 -6.67 -0.25
C ILE A 21 18.31 -5.58 -0.59
N ASP A 22 18.14 -4.90 -1.73
CA ASP A 22 19.00 -3.81 -2.20
C ASP A 22 18.98 -2.60 -1.25
N LEU A 23 17.90 -2.44 -0.49
CA LEU A 23 17.76 -1.44 0.58
C LEU A 23 18.27 -1.94 1.95
N GLY A 24 18.82 -3.15 2.06
CA GLY A 24 19.35 -3.70 3.31
C GLY A 24 18.26 -4.11 4.32
N LEU A 25 17.03 -4.37 3.87
CA LEU A 25 15.91 -4.73 4.74
C LEU A 25 15.70 -6.25 4.89
N LYS A 26 16.54 -7.08 4.23
CA LYS A 26 16.36 -8.53 4.10
C LYS A 26 16.14 -9.26 5.44
N ASP A 27 16.88 -8.89 6.46
CA ASP A 27 16.90 -9.59 7.75
C ASP A 27 15.86 -9.05 8.76
N LEU A 28 15.01 -8.11 8.32
CA LEU A 28 14.03 -7.46 9.17
C LEU A 28 12.63 -8.04 9.03
N TYR A 29 12.38 -8.84 8.00
CA TYR A 29 11.06 -9.41 7.73
C TYR A 29 11.13 -10.81 7.14
N GLN A 30 10.04 -11.55 7.28
CA GLN A 30 9.75 -12.75 6.50
C GLN A 30 8.49 -12.52 5.68
N LEU A 31 8.57 -12.77 4.37
CA LEU A 31 7.46 -12.62 3.43
C LEU A 31 7.02 -13.99 2.94
N ASP A 32 5.77 -14.34 3.15
CA ASP A 32 5.19 -15.59 2.69
C ASP A 32 3.91 -15.36 1.89
N PHE A 33 3.74 -16.18 0.84
CA PHE A 33 2.56 -16.24 0.01
C PHE A 33 1.91 -17.61 0.15
N LYS A 34 0.66 -17.64 0.58
CA LYS A 34 -0.06 -18.90 0.78
C LYS A 34 -1.41 -18.86 0.08
N GLU A 35 -1.71 -19.89 -0.70
CA GLU A 35 -3.06 -20.06 -1.21
C GLU A 35 -4.05 -20.20 -0.06
N SER A 36 -5.16 -19.51 -0.15
CA SER A 36 -6.19 -19.47 0.86
C SER A 36 -7.56 -19.24 0.19
N LYS A 37 -8.61 -19.35 0.98
CA LYS A 37 -9.98 -19.04 0.53
C LYS A 37 -10.60 -18.02 1.48
N SER A 38 -11.33 -17.07 0.93
CA SER A 38 -12.21 -16.16 1.65
C SER A 38 -13.59 -16.21 0.99
N CYS A 39 -14.65 -16.47 1.76
CA CYS A 39 -16.01 -16.67 1.23
C CYS A 39 -16.06 -17.63 0.03
N SER A 40 -15.35 -18.76 0.11
CA SER A 40 -15.21 -19.76 -0.95
C SER A 40 -14.45 -19.31 -2.20
N ILE A 41 -13.99 -18.08 -2.26
CA ILE A 41 -13.16 -17.56 -3.38
C ILE A 41 -11.69 -17.86 -3.07
N ARG A 42 -11.01 -18.51 -4.03
CA ARG A 42 -9.56 -18.78 -3.98
C ARG A 42 -8.78 -17.50 -4.20
N GLY A 43 -7.66 -17.33 -3.50
CA GLY A 43 -6.70 -16.26 -3.73
C GLY A 43 -5.44 -16.45 -2.91
N ILE A 44 -4.52 -15.52 -3.00
CA ILE A 44 -3.25 -15.54 -2.25
C ILE A 44 -3.34 -14.62 -1.04
N LYS A 45 -3.09 -15.20 0.13
CA LYS A 45 -2.87 -14.48 1.38
C LYS A 45 -1.39 -14.19 1.52
N THR A 46 -1.04 -12.91 1.61
CA THR A 46 0.31 -12.45 1.92
C THR A 46 0.47 -12.34 3.43
N LYS A 47 1.59 -12.82 3.96
CA LYS A 47 1.97 -12.65 5.36
C LYS A 47 3.34 -12.00 5.40
N VAL A 48 3.43 -10.88 6.08
CA VAL A 48 4.69 -10.22 6.43
C VAL A 48 4.87 -10.35 7.93
N GLU A 49 5.90 -11.05 8.36
CA GLU A 49 6.28 -11.16 9.77
C GLU A 49 7.46 -10.24 10.05
N ASN A 50 7.33 -9.43 11.07
CA ASN A 50 8.45 -8.62 11.56
C ASN A 50 9.38 -9.52 12.37
N ILE A 51 10.65 -9.59 11.95
CA ILE A 51 11.72 -10.34 12.66
C ILE A 51 12.61 -9.37 13.44
N ASP A 52 12.50 -8.07 13.17
CA ASP A 52 13.28 -7.04 13.84
C ASP A 52 12.92 -6.98 15.33
N CYS A 53 13.88 -7.35 16.18
CA CYS A 53 13.72 -7.29 17.63
C CYS A 53 13.83 -5.87 18.19
N SER A 54 14.19 -4.90 17.37
CA SER A 54 14.34 -3.49 17.75
C SER A 54 13.39 -2.63 16.90
N PRO A 55 12.21 -2.27 17.42
CA PRO A 55 11.28 -1.45 16.65
C PRO A 55 11.90 -0.08 16.39
N ILE A 56 12.52 0.09 15.24
CA ILE A 56 13.04 1.37 14.79
C ILE A 56 11.83 2.21 14.39
N LYS A 57 11.54 3.25 15.15
CA LYS A 57 10.57 4.28 14.74
C LYS A 57 11.15 5.00 13.52
N ARG A 58 10.64 4.67 12.34
CA ARG A 58 11.12 5.28 11.10
C ARG A 58 10.45 6.62 10.89
N THR A 59 11.27 7.65 10.68
CA THR A 59 10.81 8.96 10.26
C THR A 59 10.75 9.02 8.74
N TRP A 60 9.99 9.97 8.19
CA TRP A 60 10.06 10.23 6.76
C TRP A 60 11.50 10.50 6.30
N LYS A 61 12.26 11.28 7.10
CA LYS A 61 13.67 11.56 6.80
C LYS A 61 14.50 10.29 6.64
N SER A 62 14.36 9.33 7.56
CA SER A 62 15.13 8.08 7.51
C SER A 62 14.71 7.18 6.33
N ILE A 63 13.42 7.13 5.99
CA ILE A 63 12.94 6.39 4.82
C ILE A 63 13.40 7.06 3.52
N LYS A 64 13.35 8.38 3.46
CA LYS A 64 13.85 9.17 2.33
C LYS A 64 15.34 8.90 2.08
N GLU A 65 16.16 8.95 3.13
CA GLU A 65 17.59 8.62 3.06
C GLU A 65 17.82 7.18 2.59
N LEU A 66 17.06 6.22 3.12
CA LEU A 66 17.11 4.82 2.71
C LEU A 66 16.83 4.65 1.21
N ILE A 67 15.78 5.28 0.69
CA ILE A 67 15.40 5.20 -0.72
C ILE A 67 16.46 5.89 -1.60
N LEU A 68 16.89 7.10 -1.26
CA LEU A 68 17.80 7.88 -2.09
C LEU A 68 19.20 7.26 -2.17
N ASN A 69 19.71 6.69 -1.07
CA ASN A 69 21.02 6.06 -1.00
C ASN A 69 21.01 4.58 -1.45
N GLY A 70 19.84 3.97 -1.59
CA GLY A 70 19.70 2.58 -2.03
C GLY A 70 20.06 2.35 -3.50
N HIS A 71 20.51 1.16 -3.82
CA HIS A 71 20.89 0.74 -5.17
C HIS A 71 19.67 0.26 -5.97
N LEU A 72 18.67 1.13 -6.14
CA LEU A 72 17.48 0.87 -6.92
C LEU A 72 17.56 1.50 -8.32
N GLU A 73 16.86 0.92 -9.29
CA GLU A 73 16.63 1.53 -10.59
C GLU A 73 15.94 2.90 -10.41
N ASP A 74 16.37 3.92 -11.15
CA ASP A 74 15.88 5.31 -10.98
C ASP A 74 14.35 5.44 -11.11
N LYS A 75 13.76 4.71 -12.06
CA LYS A 75 12.31 4.68 -12.24
C LYS A 75 11.60 4.13 -11.00
N LEU A 76 12.06 2.99 -10.49
CA LEU A 76 11.50 2.37 -9.30
C LEU A 76 11.69 3.25 -8.06
N LYS A 77 12.88 3.83 -7.91
CA LYS A 77 13.21 4.79 -6.84
C LYS A 77 12.23 5.96 -6.82
N THR A 78 11.98 6.56 -7.98
CA THR A 78 11.06 7.69 -8.14
C THR A 78 9.63 7.31 -7.72
N ILE A 79 9.16 6.14 -8.14
CA ILE A 79 7.83 5.65 -7.81
C ILE A 79 7.70 5.43 -6.29
N ILE A 80 8.63 4.70 -5.68
CA ILE A 80 8.62 4.41 -4.23
C ILE A 80 8.66 5.73 -3.44
N TYR A 81 9.56 6.64 -3.82
CA TYR A 81 9.69 7.95 -3.18
C TYR A 81 8.37 8.71 -3.21
N GLY A 82 7.70 8.78 -4.36
CA GLY A 82 6.43 9.49 -4.52
C GLY A 82 5.32 8.95 -3.61
N VAL A 83 5.24 7.63 -3.42
CA VAL A 83 4.26 7.02 -2.51
C VAL A 83 4.52 7.43 -1.06
N PHE A 84 5.76 7.30 -0.58
CA PHE A 84 6.10 7.67 0.79
C PHE A 84 6.01 9.18 1.04
N GLU A 85 6.38 10.01 0.06
CA GLU A 85 6.24 11.46 0.14
C GLU A 85 4.77 11.87 0.29
N SER A 86 3.87 11.26 -0.49
CA SER A 86 2.43 11.51 -0.39
C SER A 86 1.89 11.16 1.00
N LEU A 87 2.34 10.05 1.58
CA LEU A 87 2.01 9.65 2.95
C LEU A 87 2.56 10.66 3.97
N ALA A 88 3.82 11.07 3.84
CA ALA A 88 4.44 12.04 4.74
C ALA A 88 3.74 13.40 4.72
N ILE A 89 3.32 13.87 3.54
CA ILE A 89 2.56 15.12 3.41
C ILE A 89 1.19 14.98 4.08
N ALA A 90 0.50 13.84 3.89
CA ALA A 90 -0.80 13.60 4.49
C ALA A 90 -0.72 13.54 6.03
N GLU A 91 0.22 12.77 6.57
CA GLU A 91 0.46 12.67 8.01
C GLU A 91 0.89 14.02 8.61
N GLY A 92 1.81 14.73 7.94
CA GLY A 92 2.23 16.06 8.37
C GLY A 92 1.04 17.02 8.48
N LYS A 93 0.11 16.96 7.52
CA LYS A 93 -1.11 17.77 7.54
C LYS A 93 -2.05 17.39 8.68
N VAL A 94 -2.24 16.09 8.91
CA VAL A 94 -3.10 15.58 10.00
C VAL A 94 -2.54 15.98 11.37
N HIS A 95 -1.22 15.91 11.55
CA HIS A 95 -0.56 16.24 12.81
C HIS A 95 -0.19 17.72 12.98
N GLY A 96 -0.38 18.56 11.95
CA GLY A 96 -0.01 19.98 11.99
C GLY A 96 1.50 20.22 12.05
N ILE A 97 2.32 19.33 11.49
CA ILE A 97 3.78 19.40 11.45
C ILE A 97 4.29 19.38 9.99
N LYS A 98 5.56 19.74 9.78
CA LYS A 98 6.17 19.62 8.46
C LYS A 98 6.35 18.13 8.09
N SER A 99 6.23 17.80 6.81
CA SER A 99 6.41 16.42 6.33
C SER A 99 7.77 15.82 6.74
N ASP A 100 8.84 16.61 6.72
CA ASP A 100 10.18 16.16 7.12
C ASP A 100 10.28 15.78 8.60
N ASP A 101 9.39 16.30 9.46
CA ASP A 101 9.34 16.02 10.88
C ASP A 101 8.37 14.87 11.23
N VAL A 102 7.75 14.25 10.22
CA VAL A 102 6.79 13.16 10.42
C VAL A 102 7.48 11.90 10.94
N HIS A 103 6.95 11.39 12.04
CA HIS A 103 7.23 10.06 12.53
C HIS A 103 6.10 9.13 12.10
N PHE A 104 6.42 8.15 11.28
CA PHE A 104 5.46 7.14 10.87
C PHE A 104 5.22 6.14 12.00
N HIS A 105 4.07 6.21 12.64
CA HIS A 105 3.69 5.31 13.72
C HIS A 105 3.33 3.93 13.18
N GLU A 106 2.45 3.86 12.17
CA GLU A 106 2.00 2.64 11.51
C GLU A 106 2.73 2.38 10.20
N ILE A 107 2.87 3.41 9.37
CA ILE A 107 3.47 3.33 8.02
C ILE A 107 4.99 3.06 8.06
N GLY A 108 5.66 3.40 9.15
CA GLY A 108 7.09 3.12 9.36
C GLY A 108 7.40 1.68 9.77
N ALA A 109 6.39 0.88 10.05
CA ALA A 109 6.54 -0.54 10.34
C ALA A 109 7.05 -1.30 9.10
N ILE A 110 7.77 -2.39 9.34
CA ILE A 110 8.42 -3.14 8.25
C ILE A 110 7.42 -3.72 7.25
N ASP A 111 6.23 -4.11 7.69
CA ASP A 111 5.16 -4.62 6.85
C ASP A 111 4.68 -3.59 5.83
N SER A 112 4.52 -2.33 6.23
CA SER A 112 4.16 -1.23 5.32
C SER A 112 5.26 -0.93 4.31
N LEU A 113 6.54 -1.01 4.71
CA LEU A 113 7.68 -0.89 3.80
C LEU A 113 7.67 -2.01 2.76
N VAL A 114 7.47 -3.26 3.21
CA VAL A 114 7.38 -4.43 2.32
C VAL A 114 6.21 -4.29 1.35
N ASP A 115 5.05 -3.88 1.84
CA ASP A 115 3.86 -3.70 1.00
C ASP A 115 4.09 -2.62 -0.07
N ILE A 116 4.55 -1.44 0.31
CA ILE A 116 4.74 -0.31 -0.63
C ILE A 116 5.82 -0.64 -1.65
N ILE A 117 7.02 -1.01 -1.18
CA ILE A 117 8.17 -1.26 -2.06
C ILE A 117 7.89 -2.46 -2.97
N GLY A 118 7.32 -3.53 -2.41
CA GLY A 118 6.99 -4.74 -3.16
C GLY A 118 5.92 -4.52 -4.23
N VAL A 119 4.87 -3.73 -3.94
CA VAL A 119 3.83 -3.36 -4.93
C VAL A 119 4.43 -2.51 -6.05
N CYS A 120 5.26 -1.51 -5.71
CA CYS A 120 5.95 -0.68 -6.71
C CYS A 120 6.86 -1.53 -7.59
N ALA A 121 7.61 -2.48 -7.01
CA ALA A 121 8.48 -3.39 -7.74
C ALA A 121 7.70 -4.32 -8.69
N ALA A 122 6.60 -4.89 -8.21
CA ALA A 122 5.73 -5.75 -9.00
C ALA A 122 5.15 -5.00 -10.20
N LEU A 123 4.66 -3.79 -9.99
CA LEU A 123 4.13 -2.96 -11.06
C LEU A 123 5.22 -2.51 -12.05
N ASN A 124 6.41 -2.13 -11.56
CA ASN A 124 7.54 -1.81 -12.42
C ASN A 124 7.99 -3.00 -13.30
N TYR A 125 7.98 -4.21 -12.73
CA TYR A 125 8.28 -5.45 -13.47
C TYR A 125 7.26 -5.72 -14.58
N LEU A 126 5.96 -5.58 -14.30
CA LEU A 126 4.90 -5.76 -15.30
C LEU A 126 4.94 -4.68 -16.38
N ASN A 127 5.47 -3.51 -16.05
CA ASN A 127 5.64 -2.36 -16.93
C ASN A 127 4.42 -2.07 -17.82
N PRO A 128 3.21 -1.93 -17.26
CA PRO A 128 2.01 -1.68 -18.04
C PRO A 128 2.09 -0.31 -18.73
N LYS A 129 1.44 -0.18 -19.88
CA LYS A 129 1.32 1.12 -20.57
C LYS A 129 0.41 2.09 -19.82
N ARG A 130 -0.61 1.57 -19.14
CA ARG A 130 -1.59 2.33 -18.35
C ARG A 130 -2.10 1.47 -17.20
N VAL A 131 -2.35 2.12 -16.08
CA VAL A 131 -2.93 1.51 -14.89
C VAL A 131 -4.29 2.15 -14.64
N TYR A 132 -5.31 1.31 -14.53
CA TYR A 132 -6.67 1.72 -14.23
C TYR A 132 -7.11 1.17 -12.88
N CYS A 133 -7.93 1.90 -12.18
CA CYS A 133 -8.55 1.45 -10.95
C CYS A 133 -10.01 1.92 -10.93
N ASN A 134 -10.91 1.11 -10.42
CA ASN A 134 -12.24 1.61 -10.09
C ASN A 134 -12.15 2.60 -8.92
N GLU A 135 -13.14 3.48 -8.80
CA GLU A 135 -13.24 4.39 -7.67
C GLU A 135 -13.19 3.60 -6.35
N PRO A 136 -12.29 3.95 -5.41
CA PRO A 136 -12.18 3.23 -4.15
C PRO A 136 -13.41 3.48 -3.27
N THR A 137 -13.76 2.50 -2.43
CA THR A 137 -14.73 2.65 -1.36
C THR A 137 -13.99 2.89 -0.06
N LEU A 138 -14.32 3.97 0.66
CA LEU A 138 -13.55 4.37 1.85
C LEU A 138 -13.94 3.59 3.12
N GLY A 139 -15.14 3.03 3.17
CA GLY A 139 -15.68 2.37 4.35
C GLY A 139 -16.35 3.32 5.34
N LYS A 140 -16.80 2.81 6.48
CA LYS A 140 -17.45 3.58 7.56
C LYS A 140 -17.19 2.94 8.93
N GLY A 141 -17.57 3.68 9.99
CA GLY A 141 -17.44 3.19 11.38
C GLY A 141 -16.16 3.68 12.03
N PHE A 142 -15.47 2.79 12.72
CA PHE A 142 -14.27 3.13 13.49
C PHE A 142 -13.19 2.06 13.32
N VAL A 143 -11.95 2.50 13.41
CA VAL A 143 -10.75 1.65 13.42
C VAL A 143 -9.94 1.94 14.68
N GLN A 144 -9.35 0.90 15.27
CA GLN A 144 -8.42 1.05 16.37
C GLN A 144 -7.01 1.22 15.81
N THR A 145 -6.33 2.30 16.18
CA THR A 145 -4.99 2.67 15.73
C THR A 145 -4.08 2.97 16.91
N GLU A 146 -2.80 3.25 16.69
CA GLU A 146 -1.89 3.75 17.72
C GLU A 146 -2.35 5.11 18.29
N HIS A 147 -3.10 5.90 17.50
CA HIS A 147 -3.71 7.17 17.94
C HIS A 147 -5.05 6.97 18.68
N GLY A 148 -5.40 5.74 19.00
CA GLY A 148 -6.68 5.40 19.59
C GLY A 148 -7.75 5.07 18.54
N LYS A 149 -9.02 5.24 18.93
CA LYS A 149 -10.16 4.95 18.05
C LYS A 149 -10.42 6.11 17.10
N LEU A 150 -10.21 5.90 15.82
CA LEU A 150 -10.45 6.89 14.76
C LEU A 150 -11.72 6.54 13.96
N SER A 151 -12.37 7.56 13.43
CA SER A 151 -13.45 7.37 12.45
C SER A 151 -12.92 6.88 11.11
N VAL A 152 -13.70 6.09 10.41
CA VAL A 152 -13.44 5.67 9.03
C VAL A 152 -14.28 6.54 8.09
N PRO A 153 -13.66 7.10 7.02
CA PRO A 153 -12.24 6.96 6.64
C PRO A 153 -11.30 7.72 7.59
N ALA A 154 -10.10 7.16 7.79
CA ALA A 154 -9.09 7.79 8.65
C ALA A 154 -8.66 9.17 8.13
N PRO A 155 -8.23 10.12 9.00
CA PRO A 155 -7.85 11.47 8.57
C PRO A 155 -6.79 11.51 7.47
N ALA A 156 -5.78 10.64 7.52
CA ALA A 156 -4.76 10.53 6.49
C ALA A 156 -5.33 10.08 5.12
N VAL A 157 -6.33 9.19 5.11
CA VAL A 157 -7.05 8.78 3.89
C VAL A 157 -7.76 9.98 3.27
N ILE A 158 -8.50 10.75 4.06
CA ILE A 158 -9.19 11.96 3.60
C ILE A 158 -8.22 12.96 2.98
N GLU A 159 -7.07 13.17 3.64
CA GLU A 159 -6.06 14.10 3.14
C GLU A 159 -5.43 13.63 1.83
N LEU A 160 -5.11 12.33 1.68
CA LEU A 160 -4.62 11.74 0.42
C LEU A 160 -5.63 11.88 -0.72
N VAL A 161 -6.90 11.56 -0.47
CA VAL A 161 -7.99 11.72 -1.43
C VAL A 161 -8.11 13.18 -1.88
N ARG A 162 -8.04 14.13 -0.94
CA ARG A 162 -8.09 15.56 -1.21
C ARG A 162 -6.89 16.04 -2.06
N GLN A 163 -5.65 15.61 -1.69
CA GLN A 163 -4.43 16.05 -2.38
C GLN A 163 -4.39 15.65 -3.84
N LYS A 164 -4.88 14.48 -4.15
CA LYS A 164 -4.84 13.88 -5.50
C LYS A 164 -6.17 13.98 -6.24
N ASN A 165 -7.16 14.65 -5.65
CA ASN A 165 -8.51 14.79 -6.19
C ASN A 165 -9.12 13.44 -6.63
N ILE A 166 -8.94 12.42 -5.78
CA ILE A 166 -9.42 11.06 -6.04
C ILE A 166 -10.93 11.03 -5.83
N LYS A 167 -11.67 10.59 -6.84
CA LYS A 167 -13.09 10.28 -6.69
C LYS A 167 -13.23 8.96 -5.94
N PHE A 168 -14.25 8.84 -5.11
CA PHE A 168 -14.56 7.63 -4.36
C PHE A 168 -16.05 7.35 -4.33
N LEU A 169 -16.40 6.09 -4.21
CA LEU A 169 -17.79 5.67 -4.04
C LEU A 169 -18.25 5.96 -2.61
N SER A 170 -19.24 6.83 -2.49
CA SER A 170 -19.90 7.13 -1.22
C SER A 170 -21.17 6.29 -1.13
N ASP A 171 -21.06 5.03 -0.79
CA ASP A 171 -22.20 4.17 -0.51
C ASP A 171 -22.50 4.19 0.98
N TRP A 172 -23.58 4.85 1.37
CA TRP A 172 -24.05 4.92 2.76
C TRP A 172 -24.47 3.55 3.33
N ASN A 173 -24.74 2.57 2.46
CA ASN A 173 -24.99 1.17 2.83
C ASN A 173 -23.69 0.34 2.85
N SER A 174 -22.54 0.99 2.70
CA SER A 174 -21.25 0.31 2.64
C SER A 174 -20.94 -0.47 3.90
N ILE A 175 -20.09 -1.46 3.73
CA ILE A 175 -19.58 -2.39 4.72
C ILE A 175 -18.91 -1.61 5.85
N GLU A 176 -19.17 -2.03 7.09
CA GLU A 176 -18.48 -1.49 8.26
C GLU A 176 -17.00 -1.89 8.26
N GLY A 177 -16.14 -0.96 8.67
CA GLY A 177 -14.71 -1.12 8.75
C GLY A 177 -13.93 -0.29 7.73
N GLU A 178 -12.62 -0.32 7.85
CA GLU A 178 -11.69 0.37 6.96
C GLU A 178 -11.51 -0.44 5.68
N LEU A 179 -12.08 0.03 4.57
CA LEU A 179 -11.93 -0.60 3.25
C LEU A 179 -10.73 -0.04 2.50
N SER A 180 -10.37 1.19 2.76
CA SER A 180 -9.24 1.88 2.15
C SER A 180 -8.31 2.43 3.23
N THR A 181 -7.12 1.86 3.31
CA THR A 181 -6.06 2.27 4.24
C THR A 181 -5.24 3.43 3.67
N PRO A 182 -4.52 4.21 4.49
CA PRO A 182 -3.61 5.24 4.00
C PRO A 182 -2.61 4.71 2.97
N THR A 183 -1.99 3.56 3.25
CA THR A 183 -1.06 2.88 2.32
C THR A 183 -1.72 2.54 0.98
N GLY A 184 -2.94 1.98 1.00
CA GLY A 184 -3.68 1.62 -0.21
C GLY A 184 -4.01 2.83 -1.07
N ILE A 185 -4.50 3.92 -0.45
CA ILE A 185 -4.81 5.16 -1.17
C ILE A 185 -3.56 5.87 -1.68
N ALA A 186 -2.44 5.85 -0.94
CA ALA A 186 -1.18 6.41 -1.41
C ALA A 186 -0.63 5.66 -2.63
N LEU A 187 -0.71 4.32 -2.64
CA LEU A 187 -0.36 3.51 -3.80
C LEU A 187 -1.27 3.86 -5.00
N LEU A 188 -2.60 3.88 -4.80
CA LEU A 188 -3.55 4.27 -5.83
C LEU A 188 -3.22 5.66 -6.39
N ALA A 189 -3.00 6.63 -5.52
CA ALA A 189 -2.73 8.03 -5.86
C ALA A 189 -1.45 8.25 -6.71
N ASN A 190 -0.49 7.34 -6.64
CA ASN A 190 0.81 7.47 -7.31
C ASN A 190 1.01 6.46 -8.44
N LEU A 191 0.25 5.37 -8.49
CA LEU A 191 0.43 4.29 -9.46
C LEU A 191 -0.67 4.22 -10.52
N VAL A 192 -1.82 4.82 -10.28
CA VAL A 192 -2.98 4.75 -11.15
C VAL A 192 -3.03 5.96 -12.07
N ASP A 193 -3.18 5.72 -13.36
CA ASP A 193 -3.33 6.78 -14.37
C ASP A 193 -4.78 7.27 -14.49
N TYR A 194 -5.75 6.36 -14.34
CA TYR A 194 -7.18 6.63 -14.54
C TYR A 194 -8.05 5.90 -13.53
N LEU A 195 -9.06 6.57 -13.00
CA LEU A 195 -10.05 6.00 -12.07
C LEU A 195 -11.25 5.37 -12.78
N GLU A 196 -11.26 5.38 -14.09
CA GLU A 196 -12.33 4.75 -14.87
C GLU A 196 -11.67 3.83 -15.91
N PRO A 197 -11.97 2.52 -15.89
CA PRO A 197 -11.50 1.63 -16.94
C PRO A 197 -12.14 2.00 -18.29
N PRO A 198 -11.49 1.65 -19.41
CA PRO A 198 -12.08 1.89 -20.73
C PRO A 198 -13.41 1.14 -20.88
N SER A 199 -14.34 1.70 -21.68
CA SER A 199 -15.68 1.11 -21.89
C SER A 199 -15.64 -0.30 -22.51
N LYS A 200 -14.53 -0.67 -23.14
CA LYS A 200 -14.32 -2.00 -23.74
C LYS A 200 -12.89 -2.45 -23.46
N TYR A 201 -12.74 -3.63 -22.90
CA TYR A 201 -11.46 -4.31 -22.69
C TYR A 201 -11.66 -5.82 -22.65
N SER A 202 -10.58 -6.57 -22.81
CA SER A 202 -10.54 -8.01 -22.62
C SER A 202 -9.62 -8.36 -21.45
N ILE A 203 -9.94 -9.42 -20.73
CA ILE A 203 -9.15 -9.91 -19.60
C ILE A 203 -8.34 -11.10 -20.11
N ASN A 204 -7.02 -10.97 -20.12
CA ASN A 204 -6.11 -12.05 -20.50
C ASN A 204 -5.66 -12.87 -19.28
N SER A 205 -5.47 -12.21 -18.13
CA SER A 205 -5.08 -12.84 -16.87
C SER A 205 -5.57 -12.00 -15.70
N TYR A 206 -5.67 -12.63 -14.55
CA TYR A 206 -6.06 -11.94 -13.30
C TYR A 206 -5.36 -12.60 -12.11
N GLY A 207 -5.25 -11.86 -11.02
CA GLY A 207 -4.74 -12.35 -9.74
C GLY A 207 -5.61 -11.89 -8.59
N VAL A 208 -5.79 -12.75 -7.60
CA VAL A 208 -6.64 -12.49 -6.43
C VAL A 208 -5.80 -12.45 -5.16
N GLY A 209 -5.78 -11.31 -4.49
CA GLY A 209 -5.16 -11.12 -3.18
C GLY A 209 -6.19 -11.07 -2.07
N ILE A 210 -5.98 -11.89 -1.02
CA ILE A 210 -6.84 -11.95 0.16
C ILE A 210 -6.27 -11.04 1.25
N GLY A 211 -7.11 -10.20 1.84
CA GLY A 211 -6.77 -9.35 2.99
C GLY A 211 -6.61 -10.13 4.28
N LEU A 212 -5.92 -9.53 5.25
CA LEU A 212 -5.80 -10.07 6.61
C LEU A 212 -7.04 -9.73 7.46
N SER A 213 -7.65 -8.59 7.20
CA SER A 213 -8.88 -8.16 7.86
C SER A 213 -10.03 -9.07 7.42
N LEU A 214 -10.71 -9.67 8.39
CA LEU A 214 -11.96 -10.39 8.17
C LEU A 214 -13.06 -9.35 7.93
N ILE A 215 -13.10 -8.80 6.73
CA ILE A 215 -14.34 -8.19 6.27
C ILE A 215 -15.23 -9.37 5.90
N HIS A 216 -16.11 -9.73 6.80
CA HIS A 216 -17.21 -10.60 6.45
C HIS A 216 -18.12 -9.80 5.51
N ILE A 217 -17.95 -10.05 4.23
CA ILE A 217 -18.91 -9.64 3.21
C ILE A 217 -20.03 -10.68 3.19
#